data_da5e64c6be6fc7908f0fb85921dfec7d
#
_entry.id   da5e64c6be6fc7908f0fb85921dfec7d
#
_cell.length_a   1.000
_cell.length_b   1.000
_cell.length_c   1.000
_cell.angle_alpha   90.00
_cell.angle_beta   90.00
_cell.angle_gamma   90.00
#
_symmetry.space_group_name_H-M   'P 1'
#
loop_
_entity.id
_entity.type
_entity.pdbx_description
1 polymer ?
#
loop_
_entity_poly.entity_id
_entity_poly.type
_entity_poly.pdbx_seq_one_letter_code
_entity_poly.pdbx_strand_id
1 'polypeptide(L)'
;GYQTAILAKLCASVHSLERVSAFIPKARERLRALKLSNFSLHLADGYKGLEESGPFDTIICTAAPKSIPLELMNQLKVGGRMIIPVGDSVQQQLKVIERKEKEFQSIVEDYVMFVPLQEGIVS
;
A
#
# COMPACT_ATOMS: atom_id res chain seq x y z
N GLY A 1 -10.43 -3.83 -4.40
CA GLY A 1 -11.07 -2.60 -4.85
C GLY A 1 -11.75 -1.79 -3.76
N TYR A 2 -12.14 -2.40 -2.63
CA TYR A 2 -12.87 -1.67 -1.57
C TYR A 2 -12.01 -0.55 -0.95
N GLN A 3 -10.79 -0.87 -0.58
CA GLN A 3 -9.88 0.11 0.02
C GLN A 3 -9.56 1.23 -0.98
N THR A 4 -9.33 0.89 -2.24
CA THR A 4 -9.10 1.86 -3.31
C THR A 4 -10.29 2.79 -3.47
N ALA A 5 -11.52 2.27 -3.41
CA ALA A 5 -12.73 3.08 -3.52
C ALA A 5 -12.82 4.11 -2.39
N ILE A 6 -12.54 3.71 -1.14
CA ILE A 6 -12.54 4.62 0.00
C ILE A 6 -11.47 5.70 -0.17
N LEU A 7 -10.25 5.32 -0.52
CA LEU A 7 -9.14 6.26 -0.72
C LEU A 7 -9.41 7.22 -1.87
N ALA A 8 -10.01 6.74 -2.95
CA ALA A 8 -10.34 7.59 -4.11
C ALA A 8 -11.35 8.67 -3.76
N LYS A 9 -12.24 8.42 -2.79
CA LYS A 9 -13.18 9.43 -2.31
C LYS A 9 -12.54 10.49 -1.41
N LEU A 10 -11.42 10.15 -0.78
CA LEU A 10 -10.75 10.99 0.22
C LEU A 10 -9.50 11.69 -0.30
N CYS A 11 -8.93 11.21 -1.39
CA CYS A 11 -7.64 11.67 -1.92
C CYS A 11 -7.79 12.25 -3.31
N ALA A 12 -6.84 13.11 -3.72
CA ALA A 12 -6.79 13.67 -5.08
C ALA A 12 -6.52 12.58 -6.12
N SER A 13 -5.62 11.64 -5.80
CA SER A 13 -5.34 10.49 -6.67
C SER A 13 -4.90 9.29 -5.82
N VAL A 14 -5.19 8.09 -6.33
CA VAL A 14 -4.84 6.84 -5.67
C VAL A 14 -4.20 5.90 -6.68
N HIS A 15 -3.04 5.34 -6.31
CA HIS A 15 -2.41 4.26 -7.05
C HIS A 15 -2.55 2.97 -6.24
N SER A 16 -3.15 1.95 -6.82
CA SER A 16 -3.37 0.65 -6.17
C SER A 16 -2.56 -0.42 -6.89
N LEU A 17 -1.85 -1.23 -6.13
CA LEU A 17 -1.03 -2.32 -6.65
C LEU A 17 -1.71 -3.66 -6.40
N GLU A 18 -1.79 -4.47 -7.43
CA GLU A 18 -2.34 -5.83 -7.37
C GLU A 18 -1.37 -6.78 -8.06
N ARG A 19 -1.01 -7.88 -7.37
CA ARG A 19 -0.09 -8.89 -7.92
C ARG A 19 -0.78 -9.94 -8.78
N VAL A 20 -2.08 -10.09 -8.67
CA VAL A 20 -2.87 -11.09 -9.39
C VAL A 20 -3.62 -10.42 -10.54
N SER A 21 -3.19 -10.69 -11.78
CA SER A 21 -3.74 -10.02 -12.95
C SER A 21 -5.26 -10.21 -13.11
N ALA A 22 -5.78 -11.37 -12.72
CA ALA A 22 -7.20 -11.68 -12.85
C ALA A 22 -8.12 -10.76 -12.02
N PHE A 23 -7.59 -10.13 -10.96
CA PHE A 23 -8.38 -9.27 -10.09
C PHE A 23 -8.53 -7.83 -10.62
N ILE A 24 -7.65 -7.41 -11.51
CA ILE A 24 -7.62 -6.03 -12.00
C ILE A 24 -8.87 -5.65 -12.79
N PRO A 25 -9.33 -6.45 -13.79
CA PRO A 25 -10.54 -6.08 -14.55
C PRO A 25 -11.78 -5.92 -13.67
N LYS A 26 -11.97 -6.81 -12.71
CA LYS A 26 -13.12 -6.75 -11.78
C LYS A 26 -13.05 -5.52 -10.87
N ALA A 27 -11.88 -5.21 -10.33
CA ALA A 27 -11.70 -4.03 -9.50
C ALA A 27 -11.95 -2.76 -10.30
N ARG A 28 -11.42 -2.68 -11.52
CA ARG A 28 -11.63 -1.54 -12.41
C ARG A 28 -13.11 -1.33 -12.72
N GLU A 29 -13.83 -2.40 -13.04
CA GLU A 29 -15.25 -2.34 -13.31
C GLU A 29 -16.05 -1.82 -12.11
N ARG A 30 -15.75 -2.33 -10.91
CA ARG A 30 -16.41 -1.89 -9.67
C ARG A 30 -16.16 -0.41 -9.37
N LEU A 31 -14.92 0.04 -9.55
CA LEU A 31 -14.56 1.43 -9.30
C LEU A 31 -15.25 2.37 -10.31
N ARG A 32 -15.32 1.97 -11.58
CA ARG A 32 -16.04 2.72 -12.61
C ARG A 32 -17.53 2.77 -12.34
N ALA A 33 -18.11 1.67 -11.86
CA ALA A 33 -19.53 1.63 -11.50
C ALA A 33 -19.85 2.61 -10.37
N LEU A 34 -18.89 2.90 -9.48
CA LEU A 34 -19.01 3.91 -8.44
C LEU A 34 -18.70 5.33 -8.94
N LYS A 35 -18.47 5.48 -10.23
CA LYS A 35 -18.14 6.76 -10.90
C LYS A 35 -16.86 7.41 -10.37
N LEU A 36 -15.91 6.60 -9.96
CA LEU A 36 -14.59 7.05 -9.53
C LEU A 36 -13.64 7.09 -10.73
N SER A 37 -12.84 8.14 -10.84
CA SER A 37 -11.89 8.34 -11.93
C SER A 37 -10.48 8.70 -11.48
N ASN A 38 -10.27 9.00 -10.18
CA ASN A 38 -8.99 9.41 -9.63
C ASN A 38 -8.16 8.24 -9.11
N PHE A 39 -8.29 7.08 -9.75
CA PHE A 39 -7.53 5.88 -9.38
C PHE A 39 -6.73 5.35 -10.55
N SER A 40 -5.64 4.65 -10.25
CA SER A 40 -4.88 3.86 -11.20
C SER A 40 -4.62 2.49 -10.59
N LEU A 41 -4.90 1.43 -11.33
CA LEU A 41 -4.66 0.06 -10.92
C LEU A 41 -3.45 -0.47 -11.67
N HIS A 42 -2.51 -1.02 -10.93
CA HIS A 42 -1.23 -1.51 -11.49
C HIS A 42 -1.04 -2.98 -11.15
N LEU A 43 -0.64 -3.76 -12.15
CA LEU A 43 -0.15 -5.12 -11.91
C LEU A 43 1.30 -5.01 -11.45
N ALA A 44 1.55 -5.21 -10.17
CA ALA A 44 2.87 -4.99 -9.60
C ALA A 44 3.11 -5.81 -8.33
N ASP A 45 4.37 -5.95 -7.99
CA ASP A 45 4.82 -6.52 -6.74
C ASP A 45 4.76 -5.43 -5.65
N GLY A 46 3.94 -5.65 -4.63
CA GLY A 46 3.77 -4.70 -3.54
C GLY A 46 5.06 -4.42 -2.74
N TYR A 47 5.99 -5.37 -2.69
CA TYR A 47 7.29 -5.15 -2.04
C TYR A 47 8.12 -4.08 -2.75
N LYS A 48 7.94 -3.92 -4.05
CA LYS A 48 8.70 -2.97 -4.87
C LYS A 48 8.02 -1.60 -4.96
N GLY A 49 6.74 -1.52 -4.63
CA GLY A 49 5.98 -0.29 -4.75
C GLY A 49 5.82 0.17 -6.20
N LEU A 50 5.78 1.47 -6.38
CA LEU A 50 5.58 2.10 -7.69
C LEU A 50 6.44 3.36 -7.78
N GLU A 51 7.76 3.16 -7.88
CA GLU A 51 8.75 4.23 -7.85
C GLU A 51 8.51 5.31 -8.90
N GLU A 52 8.08 4.92 -10.10
CA GLU A 52 7.84 5.84 -11.21
C GLU A 52 6.77 6.89 -10.93
N SER A 53 5.78 6.56 -10.09
CA SER A 53 4.69 7.46 -9.74
C SER A 53 4.90 8.18 -8.42
N GLY A 54 5.94 7.80 -7.67
CA GLY A 54 6.29 8.44 -6.41
C GLY A 54 7.10 9.72 -6.56
N PRO A 55 7.52 10.31 -5.45
CA PRO A 55 7.24 9.88 -4.08
C PRO A 55 5.80 10.14 -3.66
N PHE A 56 5.35 9.45 -2.63
CA PHE A 56 3.97 9.50 -2.16
C PHE A 56 3.84 10.19 -0.81
N ASP A 57 2.73 10.88 -0.60
CA ASP A 57 2.39 11.48 0.70
C ASP A 57 2.03 10.41 1.73
N THR A 58 1.35 9.36 1.28
CA THR A 58 0.88 8.28 2.15
C THR A 58 0.94 6.95 1.41
N ILE A 59 1.45 5.95 2.10
CA ILE A 59 1.43 4.56 1.63
C ILE A 59 0.69 3.73 2.68
N ILE A 60 -0.32 2.98 2.23
CA ILE A 60 -1.07 2.07 3.09
C ILE A 60 -0.89 0.66 2.56
N CYS A 61 -0.40 -0.23 3.41
CA CYS A 61 -0.25 -1.64 3.08
C CYS A 61 -1.27 -2.46 3.86
N THR A 62 -2.04 -3.28 3.16
CA THR A 62 -3.11 -4.10 3.74
C THR A 62 -2.77 -5.58 3.80
N ALA A 63 -1.50 -5.90 3.61
CA ALA A 63 -0.95 -7.24 3.81
C ALA A 63 0.35 -7.11 4.58
N ALA A 64 0.68 -8.09 5.40
CA ALA A 64 1.81 -8.00 6.33
C ALA A 64 3.09 -8.60 5.75
N PRO A 65 4.12 -7.80 5.47
CA PRO A 65 5.46 -8.33 5.24
C PRO A 65 6.09 -8.72 6.57
N LYS A 66 7.09 -9.61 6.53
CA LYS A 66 7.85 -10.00 7.72
C LYS A 66 8.67 -8.86 8.29
N SER A 67 9.17 -8.01 7.42
CA SER A 67 9.91 -6.79 7.77
C SER A 67 9.50 -5.67 6.84
N ILE A 68 9.79 -4.43 7.23
CA ILE A 68 9.40 -3.25 6.46
C ILE A 68 10.22 -3.20 5.17
N PRO A 69 9.55 -3.16 3.98
CA PRO A 69 10.28 -3.05 2.72
C PRO A 69 10.95 -1.69 2.58
N LEU A 70 12.28 -1.68 2.46
CA LEU A 70 13.04 -0.44 2.30
C LEU A 70 12.63 0.32 1.05
N GLU A 71 12.32 -0.38 -0.03
CA GLU A 71 11.88 0.25 -1.27
C GLU A 71 10.60 1.08 -1.09
N LEU A 72 9.67 0.61 -0.25
CA LEU A 72 8.46 1.38 0.07
C LEU A 72 8.77 2.62 0.91
N MET A 73 9.64 2.49 1.89
CA MET A 73 10.04 3.64 2.71
C MET A 73 10.68 4.73 1.87
N ASN A 74 11.53 4.34 0.91
CA ASN A 74 12.20 5.29 0.02
C ASN A 74 11.23 6.01 -0.94
N GLN A 75 10.03 5.51 -1.10
CA GLN A 75 9.01 6.12 -1.95
C GLN A 75 8.10 7.10 -1.20
N LEU A 76 8.32 7.31 0.09
CA LEU A 76 7.63 8.35 0.84
C LEU A 76 8.27 9.72 0.60
N LYS A 77 7.42 10.74 0.52
CA LYS A 77 7.90 12.13 0.60
C LYS A 77 8.40 12.42 2.01
N VAL A 78 9.29 13.39 2.15
CA VAL A 78 9.62 13.93 3.46
C VAL A 78 8.34 14.47 4.11
N GLY A 79 8.06 14.06 5.33
CA GLY A 79 6.79 14.33 6.01
C GLY A 79 5.69 13.32 5.68
N GLY A 80 5.92 12.43 4.72
CA GLY A 80 4.97 11.38 4.36
C GLY A 80 4.93 10.25 5.39
N ARG A 81 3.84 9.50 5.38
CA ARG A 81 3.60 8.41 6.33
C ARG A 81 3.23 7.12 5.63
N MET A 82 3.74 6.02 6.18
CA MET A 82 3.34 4.68 5.77
C MET A 82 2.67 3.96 6.93
N ILE A 83 1.55 3.34 6.66
CA ILE A 83 0.81 2.51 7.61
C ILE A 83 0.91 1.07 7.12
N ILE A 84 1.56 0.22 7.89
CA ILE A 84 1.89 -1.12 7.46
C ILE A 84 1.86 -2.13 8.62
N PRO A 85 1.17 -3.27 8.47
CA PRO A 85 1.30 -4.36 9.41
C PRO A 85 2.61 -5.11 9.14
N VAL A 86 3.34 -5.46 10.18
CA VAL A 86 4.64 -6.16 10.06
C VAL A 86 4.66 -7.35 10.97
N GLY A 87 5.03 -8.49 10.46
CA GLY A 87 5.14 -9.72 11.22
C GLY A 87 4.84 -10.97 10.41
N ASP A 88 4.74 -12.08 11.11
CA ASP A 88 4.48 -13.39 10.52
C ASP A 88 3.04 -13.84 10.75
N SER A 89 2.74 -15.13 10.51
CA SER A 89 1.41 -15.69 10.71
C SER A 89 1.00 -15.82 12.18
N VAL A 90 1.93 -15.63 13.11
CA VAL A 90 1.69 -15.78 14.54
C VAL A 90 1.46 -14.41 15.21
N GLN A 91 2.27 -13.41 14.85
CA GLN A 91 2.21 -12.11 15.50
C GLN A 91 2.56 -11.00 14.52
N GLN A 92 1.71 -9.96 14.50
CA GLN A 92 1.93 -8.78 13.68
C GLN A 92 1.68 -7.53 14.49
N GLN A 93 2.43 -6.46 14.16
CA GLN A 93 2.24 -5.15 14.73
C GLN A 93 1.92 -4.16 13.63
N LEU A 94 0.89 -3.34 13.83
CA LEU A 94 0.62 -2.23 12.94
C LEU A 94 1.62 -1.12 13.25
N LYS A 95 2.37 -0.70 12.24
CA LYS A 95 3.38 0.35 12.37
C LYS A 95 3.01 1.55 11.53
N VAL A 96 3.25 2.73 12.09
CA VAL A 96 3.20 3.99 11.36
C VAL A 96 4.63 4.50 11.24
N ILE A 97 5.07 4.73 10.00
CA ILE A 97 6.42 5.20 9.72
C ILE A 97 6.32 6.57 9.08
N GLU A 98 6.97 7.55 9.67
CA GLU A 98 7.04 8.90 9.12
C GLU A 98 8.45 9.16 8.59
N ARG A 99 8.54 9.69 7.37
CA ARG A 99 9.82 10.11 6.80
C ARG A 99 10.17 11.51 7.26
N LYS A 100 11.27 11.63 7.98
CA LYS A 100 11.91 12.90 8.35
C LYS A 100 12.99 13.23 7.32
N GLU A 101 13.56 14.42 7.39
CA GLU A 101 14.59 14.84 6.42
C GLU A 101 15.81 13.91 6.38
N LYS A 102 16.22 13.36 7.52
CA LYS A 102 17.42 12.54 7.64
C LYS A 102 17.17 11.13 8.16
N GLU A 103 15.93 10.80 8.52
CA GLU A 103 15.62 9.50 9.14
C GLU A 103 14.18 9.10 8.95
N PHE A 104 13.87 7.87 9.28
CA PHE A 104 12.50 7.36 9.41
C PHE A 104 12.19 7.15 10.88
N GLN A 105 11.01 7.60 11.32
CA GLN A 105 10.52 7.38 12.67
C GLN A 105 9.41 6.35 12.65
N SER A 106 9.52 5.31 13.49
CA SER A 106 8.54 4.24 13.57
C SER A 106 7.80 4.28 14.90
N ILE A 107 6.48 4.16 14.82
CA ILE A 107 5.60 4.06 15.97
C ILE A 107 4.86 2.73 15.88
N VAL A 108 4.82 1.97 16.98
CA VAL A 108 4.01 0.76 17.05
C VAL A 108 2.64 1.14 17.59
N GLU A 109 1.59 0.95 16.75
CA GLU A 109 0.23 1.33 17.12
C GLU A 109 -0.50 0.21 17.86
N ASP A 110 -0.55 -1.01 17.31
CA ASP A 110 -1.34 -2.09 17.90
C ASP A 110 -0.95 -3.45 17.30
N TYR A 111 -1.42 -4.51 17.94
CA TYR A 111 -1.33 -5.86 17.38
C TYR A 111 -2.51 -6.09 16.45
N VAL A 112 -2.23 -6.67 15.29
CA VAL A 112 -3.21 -6.90 14.22
C VAL A 112 -2.95 -8.26 13.57
N MET A 113 -3.85 -8.68 12.71
CA MET A 113 -3.66 -9.86 11.88
C MET A 113 -4.16 -9.58 10.47
N PHE A 114 -3.24 -9.49 9.53
CA PHE A 114 -3.50 -9.34 8.09
C PHE A 114 -3.00 -10.57 7.34
N VAL A 115 -3.43 -10.72 6.09
CA VAL A 115 -2.85 -11.74 5.22
C VAL A 115 -1.38 -11.40 4.95
N PRO A 116 -0.51 -12.41 4.78
CA PRO A 116 0.89 -12.16 4.45
C PRO A 116 1.02 -11.43 3.12
N LEU A 117 1.98 -10.51 3.04
CA LEU A 117 2.36 -9.89 1.78
C LEU A 117 3.20 -10.89 0.99
N GLN A 118 2.81 -11.16 -0.25
CA GLN A 118 3.48 -12.10 -1.12
C GLN A 118 4.23 -11.38 -2.24
N GLU A 119 5.38 -11.93 -2.58
CA GLU A 119 6.20 -11.40 -3.66
C GLU A 119 5.69 -11.83 -5.02
N GLY A 120 6.07 -11.06 -6.03
CA GLY A 120 5.84 -11.40 -7.42
C GLY A 120 4.46 -11.10 -7.93
N ILE A 121 4.28 -11.42 -9.19
CA ILE A 121 3.04 -11.21 -9.93
C ILE A 121 2.47 -12.57 -10.34
N VAL A 122 1.15 -12.73 -10.23
CA VAL A 122 0.43 -13.90 -10.71
C VAL A 122 -0.38 -13.50 -11.93
N SER A 123 -0.04 -14.09 -13.05
CA SER A 123 -0.68 -13.82 -14.35
C SER A 123 -1.81 -14.77 -14.67
#